data_6af0b28da9a0ba2b8d87848051b3cbb8
#
_entry.id   6af0b28da9a0ba2b8d87848051b3cbb8
#
_cell.length_a   1.000
_cell.length_b   1.000
_cell.length_c   1.000
_cell.angle_alpha   90.00
_cell.angle_beta   90.00
_cell.angle_gamma   90.00
#
_symmetry.space_group_name_H-M   'P 1'
#
loop_
_entity.id
_entity.type
_entity.pdbx_description
1 polymer ?
#
loop_
_entity_poly.entity_id
_entity_poly.type
_entity_poly.pdbx_seq_one_letter_code
_entity_poly.pdbx_strand_id
1 'polypeptide(L)'
;MSQPIRVLRIIARMNVGGPAWQVSALVRGLDGDRFESLLISGEVDKDEADFLDLRDPGLPVLKIPSLGRSVRIWGDLRALLLIRRAIRRFRPDIVHTHTAKAGVLGRLAAASCQVPVRVHTFHGHTLHGYFGRVVSGLSKLIERVLARGTTVLVAVGEQVRDDLVNARIGRPDQYIVIPPGVE
;
A
#
# COMPACT_ATOMS: atom_id res chain seq x y z
N MET A 1 -14.25 7.40 26.73
CA MET A 1 -13.55 7.76 25.48
C MET A 1 -13.59 6.55 24.56
N SER A 2 -13.99 6.71 23.30
CA SER A 2 -13.92 5.62 22.32
C SER A 2 -12.46 5.27 22.04
N GLN A 3 -12.16 3.99 21.82
CA GLN A 3 -10.80 3.58 21.44
C GLN A 3 -10.42 4.21 20.07
N PRO A 4 -9.15 4.59 19.88
CA PRO A 4 -8.72 5.15 18.61
C PRO A 4 -8.84 4.12 17.47
N ILE A 5 -9.15 4.58 16.27
CA ILE A 5 -9.18 3.75 15.06
C ILE A 5 -7.74 3.40 14.69
N ARG A 6 -7.45 2.11 14.56
CA ARG A 6 -6.09 1.61 14.30
C ARG A 6 -5.87 1.42 12.81
N VAL A 7 -4.93 2.18 12.25
CA VAL A 7 -4.63 2.20 10.82
C VAL A 7 -3.23 1.64 10.57
N LEU A 8 -3.15 0.50 9.89
CA LEU A 8 -1.88 -0.07 9.44
C LEU A 8 -1.65 0.27 7.97
N ARG A 9 -0.60 1.04 7.68
CA ARG A 9 -0.17 1.34 6.31
C ARG A 9 0.96 0.43 5.89
N ILE A 10 0.96 0.04 4.62
CA ILE A 10 1.98 -0.86 4.07
C ILE A 10 2.43 -0.33 2.72
N ILE A 11 3.72 -0.05 2.60
CA ILE A 11 4.38 0.37 1.35
C ILE A 11 5.59 -0.52 1.07
N ALA A 12 5.89 -0.77 -0.21
CA ALA A 12 7.01 -1.66 -0.56
C ALA A 12 8.37 -1.10 -0.11
N ARG A 13 8.57 0.20 -0.22
CA ARG A 13 9.75 0.92 0.27
C ARG A 13 9.49 2.42 0.35
N MET A 14 10.23 3.11 1.19
CA MET A 14 10.16 4.56 1.37
C MET A 14 11.30 5.25 0.60
N ASN A 15 11.41 4.99 -0.73
CA ASN A 15 12.32 5.74 -1.57
C ASN A 15 11.77 7.15 -1.86
N VAL A 16 12.65 8.12 -2.04
CA VAL A 16 12.24 9.50 -2.32
C VAL A 16 11.36 9.55 -3.58
N GLY A 17 10.12 10.03 -3.39
CA GLY A 17 9.11 10.10 -4.43
C GLY A 17 7.70 10.35 -3.89
N GLY A 18 6.75 10.65 -4.75
CA GLY A 18 5.37 10.98 -4.39
C GLY A 18 4.69 10.01 -3.42
N PRO A 19 4.79 8.67 -3.62
CA PRO A 19 4.19 7.72 -2.69
C PRO A 19 4.71 7.82 -1.26
N ALA A 20 6.02 8.04 -1.07
CA ALA A 20 6.62 8.16 0.27
C ALA A 20 6.17 9.45 0.96
N TRP A 21 6.11 10.58 0.23
CA TRP A 21 5.56 11.83 0.72
C TRP A 21 4.13 11.67 1.20
N GLN A 22 3.26 11.10 0.37
CA GLN A 22 1.86 10.90 0.72
C GLN A 22 1.69 9.99 1.94
N VAL A 23 2.46 8.89 2.02
CA VAL A 23 2.39 7.96 3.16
C VAL A 23 2.87 8.64 4.45
N SER A 24 3.98 9.40 4.40
CA SER A 24 4.48 10.16 5.55
C SER A 24 3.42 11.17 6.03
N ALA A 25 2.86 11.98 5.11
CA ALA A 25 1.80 12.94 5.43
C ALA A 25 0.57 12.27 6.06
N LEU A 26 0.14 11.11 5.55
CA LEU A 26 -0.98 10.36 6.10
C LEU A 26 -0.69 9.76 7.48
N VAL A 27 0.55 9.34 7.75
CA VAL A 27 0.94 8.85 9.08
C VAL A 27 0.95 10.00 10.09
N ARG A 28 1.57 11.12 9.73
CA ARG A 28 1.66 12.31 10.59
C ARG A 28 0.33 13.00 10.81
N GLY A 29 -0.47 13.14 9.73
CA GLY A 29 -1.72 13.90 9.76
C GLY A 29 -2.89 13.19 10.43
N LEU A 30 -2.84 11.84 10.53
CA LEU A 30 -3.89 11.05 11.18
C LEU A 30 -3.48 10.57 12.58
N ASP A 31 -2.29 10.94 13.05
CA ASP A 31 -1.87 10.60 14.41
C ASP A 31 -2.50 11.56 15.41
N GLY A 32 -3.01 11.03 16.52
CA GLY A 32 -3.68 11.80 17.56
C GLY A 32 -4.72 11.00 18.34
N ASP A 33 -5.60 11.68 19.05
CA ASP A 33 -6.61 11.08 19.93
C ASP A 33 -7.62 10.16 19.22
N ARG A 34 -7.78 10.33 17.89
CA ARG A 34 -8.75 9.58 17.09
C ARG A 34 -8.16 8.39 16.34
N PHE A 35 -6.85 8.40 16.06
CA PHE A 35 -6.21 7.39 15.25
C PHE A 35 -4.90 6.93 15.86
N GLU A 36 -4.65 5.63 15.80
CA GLU A 36 -3.36 5.00 16.10
C GLU A 36 -2.78 4.47 14.79
N SER A 37 -1.63 5.01 14.36
CA SER A 37 -1.01 4.67 13.07
C SER A 37 0.21 3.79 13.24
N LEU A 38 0.34 2.77 12.38
CA LEU A 38 1.57 1.97 12.21
C LEU A 38 1.91 1.90 10.72
N LEU A 39 3.15 2.19 10.37
CA LEU A 39 3.68 2.02 9.02
C LEU A 39 4.58 0.80 8.92
N ILE A 40 4.36 -0.03 7.89
CA ILE A 40 5.27 -1.09 7.46
C ILE A 40 5.92 -0.69 6.15
N SER A 41 7.25 -0.77 6.07
CA SER A 41 8.02 -0.55 4.85
C SER A 41 9.11 -1.61 4.69
N GLY A 42 9.46 -1.94 3.46
CA GLY A 42 10.70 -2.63 3.13
C GLY A 42 11.91 -1.68 3.13
N GLU A 43 13.04 -2.21 2.73
CA GLU A 43 14.26 -1.43 2.51
C GLU A 43 14.26 -0.82 1.11
N VAL A 44 14.92 0.31 0.96
CA VAL A 44 15.22 0.91 -0.34
C VAL A 44 16.38 0.18 -1.00
N ASP A 45 16.43 0.18 -2.33
CA ASP A 45 17.56 -0.38 -3.06
C ASP A 45 18.80 0.53 -2.90
N LYS A 46 20.01 -0.01 -3.07
CA LYS A 46 21.29 0.69 -2.81
C LYS A 46 21.51 1.94 -3.66
N ASP A 47 20.85 1.99 -4.80
CA ASP A 47 20.88 3.09 -5.77
C ASP A 47 19.74 4.09 -5.59
N GLU A 48 18.88 3.90 -4.59
CA GLU A 48 17.76 4.78 -4.26
C GLU A 48 18.04 5.58 -2.98
N ALA A 49 17.59 6.82 -2.94
CA ALA A 49 17.62 7.64 -1.74
C ALA A 49 16.49 7.25 -0.78
N ASP A 50 16.81 7.01 0.50
CA ASP A 50 15.81 6.72 1.54
C ASP A 50 15.13 8.02 1.98
N PHE A 51 13.82 8.06 1.83
CA PHE A 51 12.99 9.19 2.27
C PHE A 51 13.07 9.40 3.79
N LEU A 52 13.15 8.31 4.55
CA LEU A 52 13.20 8.38 6.01
C LEU A 52 14.47 9.11 6.47
N ASP A 53 15.62 8.77 5.88
CA ASP A 53 16.90 9.39 6.26
C ASP A 53 16.95 10.88 5.87
N LEU A 54 16.38 11.23 4.71
CA LEU A 54 16.54 12.57 4.13
C LEU A 54 15.43 13.54 4.52
N ARG A 55 14.22 13.07 4.80
CA ARG A 55 13.03 13.91 4.92
C ARG A 55 12.24 13.71 6.20
N ASP A 56 12.20 12.50 6.72
CA ASP A 56 11.38 12.17 7.90
C ASP A 56 12.03 11.08 8.78
N PRO A 57 13.21 11.35 9.39
CA PRO A 57 13.92 10.35 10.19
C PRO A 57 13.18 9.94 11.47
N GLY A 58 12.21 10.73 11.90
CA GLY A 58 11.39 10.43 13.07
C GLY A 58 10.08 9.71 12.78
N LEU A 59 9.83 9.26 11.55
CA LEU A 59 8.61 8.53 11.23
C LEU A 59 8.66 7.11 11.83
N PRO A 60 7.68 6.71 12.65
CA PRO A 60 7.66 5.37 13.24
C PRO A 60 7.36 4.31 12.17
N VAL A 61 8.35 3.51 11.82
CA VAL A 61 8.26 2.49 10.76
C VAL A 61 8.73 1.13 11.24
N LEU A 62 7.92 0.12 11.03
CA LEU A 62 8.33 -1.28 11.15
C LEU A 62 8.95 -1.75 9.83
N LYS A 63 10.27 -1.89 9.79
CA LYS A 63 10.99 -2.37 8.61
C LYS A 63 10.82 -3.89 8.45
N ILE A 64 10.45 -4.32 7.24
CA ILE A 64 10.41 -5.72 6.80
C ILE A 64 11.36 -5.86 5.60
N PRO A 65 12.63 -6.25 5.79
CA PRO A 65 13.64 -6.25 4.73
C PRO A 65 13.27 -7.10 3.50
N SER A 66 12.46 -8.15 3.68
CA SER A 66 11.97 -8.98 2.58
C SER A 66 10.87 -8.30 1.72
N LEU A 67 10.30 -7.18 2.18
CA LEU A 67 9.33 -6.39 1.45
C LEU A 67 10.07 -5.30 0.65
N GLY A 68 10.61 -5.64 -0.51
CA GLY A 68 11.32 -4.70 -1.39
C GLY A 68 10.64 -4.60 -2.76
N ARG A 69 11.32 -3.97 -3.73
CA ARG A 69 10.82 -3.81 -5.10
C ARG A 69 10.74 -5.15 -5.85
N SER A 70 11.81 -5.93 -5.75
CA SER A 70 11.97 -7.15 -6.54
C SER A 70 11.05 -8.28 -6.05
N VAL A 71 10.47 -9.02 -6.99
CA VAL A 71 9.69 -10.23 -6.69
C VAL A 71 10.67 -11.38 -6.39
N ARG A 72 10.56 -11.94 -5.18
CA ARG A 72 11.36 -13.07 -4.71
C ARG A 72 10.46 -14.03 -3.95
N ILE A 73 10.16 -15.17 -4.50
CA ILE A 73 9.14 -16.11 -3.98
C ILE A 73 9.31 -16.37 -2.47
N TRP A 74 10.51 -16.78 -2.03
CA TRP A 74 10.76 -17.04 -0.60
C TRP A 74 10.78 -15.78 0.25
N GLY A 75 11.31 -14.66 -0.28
CA GLY A 75 11.28 -13.35 0.37
C GLY A 75 9.85 -12.85 0.52
N ASP A 76 9.03 -13.00 -0.50
CA ASP A 76 7.64 -12.55 -0.50
C ASP A 76 6.76 -13.37 0.44
N LEU A 77 7.00 -14.69 0.52
CA LEU A 77 6.34 -15.54 1.51
C LEU A 77 6.74 -15.12 2.94
N ARG A 78 8.03 -14.86 3.18
CA ARG A 78 8.50 -14.34 4.48
C ARG A 78 7.89 -12.98 4.80
N ALA A 79 7.84 -12.05 3.83
CA ALA A 79 7.19 -10.75 3.99
C ALA A 79 5.71 -10.90 4.34
N LEU A 80 4.98 -11.77 3.63
CA LEU A 80 3.57 -12.07 3.90
C LEU A 80 3.35 -12.56 5.34
N LEU A 81 4.19 -13.49 5.82
CA LEU A 81 4.09 -14.01 7.19
C LEU A 81 4.39 -12.95 8.24
N LEU A 82 5.40 -12.09 8.01
CA LEU A 82 5.74 -10.99 8.91
C LEU A 82 4.64 -9.92 8.93
N ILE A 83 4.05 -9.57 7.79
CA ILE A 83 2.90 -8.66 7.70
C ILE A 83 1.71 -9.24 8.47
N ARG A 84 1.39 -10.53 8.28
CA ARG A 84 0.32 -11.20 9.04
C ARG A 84 0.57 -11.16 10.55
N ARG A 85 1.82 -11.38 10.98
CA ARG A 85 2.19 -11.28 12.39
C ARG A 85 1.99 -9.86 12.93
N ALA A 86 2.40 -8.84 12.18
CA ALA A 86 2.18 -7.44 12.52
C ALA A 86 0.69 -7.11 12.64
N ILE A 87 -0.14 -7.54 11.68
CA ILE A 87 -1.60 -7.36 11.70
C ILE A 87 -2.20 -7.99 12.96
N ARG A 88 -1.85 -9.24 13.28
CA ARG A 88 -2.37 -9.93 14.46
C ARG A 88 -1.97 -9.27 15.77
N ARG A 89 -0.76 -8.68 15.83
CA ARG A 89 -0.27 -7.98 17.03
C ARG A 89 -0.90 -6.60 17.15
N PHE A 90 -0.94 -5.84 16.07
CA PHE A 90 -1.45 -4.48 16.04
C PHE A 90 -2.98 -4.43 16.03
N ARG A 91 -3.67 -5.45 15.48
CA ARG A 91 -5.13 -5.56 15.34
C ARG A 91 -5.75 -4.32 14.69
N PRO A 92 -5.36 -3.98 13.46
CA PRO A 92 -5.86 -2.78 12.80
C PRO A 92 -7.34 -2.92 12.42
N ASP A 93 -8.07 -1.82 12.51
CA ASP A 93 -9.41 -1.66 11.93
C ASP A 93 -9.31 -1.45 10.42
N ILE A 94 -8.24 -0.78 9.98
CA ILE A 94 -7.98 -0.44 8.59
C ILE A 94 -6.57 -0.90 8.20
N VAL A 95 -6.46 -1.63 7.09
CA VAL A 95 -5.19 -1.84 6.38
C VAL A 95 -5.21 -1.03 5.10
N HIS A 96 -4.27 -0.10 4.96
CA HIS A 96 -4.11 0.74 3.78
C HIS A 96 -2.78 0.41 3.09
N THR A 97 -2.86 -0.08 1.87
CA THR A 97 -1.69 -0.53 1.10
C THR A 97 -1.36 0.44 -0.03
N HIS A 98 -0.06 0.60 -0.30
CA HIS A 98 0.48 1.47 -1.35
C HIS A 98 1.48 0.67 -2.19
N THR A 99 1.60 0.99 -3.49
CA THR A 99 2.48 0.33 -4.46
C THR A 99 2.09 -1.14 -4.75
N ALA A 100 2.53 -1.67 -5.90
CA ALA A 100 2.04 -2.95 -6.43
C ALA A 100 2.32 -4.14 -5.50
N LYS A 101 3.60 -4.37 -5.13
CA LYS A 101 3.98 -5.53 -4.32
C LYS A 101 3.39 -5.50 -2.91
N ALA A 102 3.48 -4.35 -2.23
CA ALA A 102 2.88 -4.19 -0.91
C ALA A 102 1.35 -4.23 -0.99
N GLY A 103 0.78 -3.78 -2.12
CA GLY A 103 -0.64 -3.93 -2.43
C GLY A 103 -1.08 -5.39 -2.47
N VAL A 104 -0.33 -6.26 -3.15
CA VAL A 104 -0.63 -7.70 -3.22
C VAL A 104 -0.47 -8.36 -1.84
N LEU A 105 0.73 -8.27 -1.26
CA LEU A 105 1.04 -8.97 -0.01
C LEU A 105 0.22 -8.44 1.18
N GLY A 106 0.04 -7.12 1.27
CA GLY A 106 -0.72 -6.48 2.33
C GLY A 106 -2.21 -6.82 2.28
N ARG A 107 -2.84 -6.78 1.09
CA ARG A 107 -4.27 -7.14 0.95
C ARG A 107 -4.51 -8.63 1.21
N LEU A 108 -3.61 -9.52 0.76
CA LEU A 108 -3.68 -10.96 1.07
C LEU A 108 -3.54 -11.21 2.58
N ALA A 109 -2.56 -10.56 3.23
CA ALA A 109 -2.37 -10.65 4.67
C ALA A 109 -3.61 -10.15 5.43
N ALA A 110 -4.13 -8.97 5.06
CA ALA A 110 -5.32 -8.37 5.68
C ALA A 110 -6.57 -9.26 5.52
N ALA A 111 -6.79 -9.81 4.32
CA ALA A 111 -7.89 -10.73 4.06
C ALA A 111 -7.77 -12.00 4.91
N SER A 112 -6.57 -12.60 4.99
CA SER A 112 -6.33 -13.81 5.77
C SER A 112 -6.42 -13.59 7.28
N CYS A 113 -6.32 -12.35 7.75
CA CYS A 113 -6.50 -11.93 9.14
C CYS A 113 -7.86 -11.30 9.39
N GLN A 114 -8.78 -11.33 8.41
CA GLN A 114 -10.14 -10.81 8.50
C GLN A 114 -10.23 -9.33 8.91
N VAL A 115 -9.24 -8.50 8.47
CA VAL A 115 -9.29 -7.05 8.73
C VAL A 115 -10.53 -6.47 8.04
N PRO A 116 -11.37 -5.73 8.78
CA PRO A 116 -12.68 -5.31 8.27
C PRO A 116 -12.58 -4.32 7.10
N VAL A 117 -11.68 -3.35 7.16
CA VAL A 117 -11.52 -2.32 6.12
C VAL A 117 -10.18 -2.46 5.43
N ARG A 118 -10.22 -2.65 4.12
CA ARG A 118 -9.02 -2.76 3.27
C ARG A 118 -9.05 -1.68 2.22
N VAL A 119 -8.03 -0.82 2.23
CA VAL A 119 -7.85 0.30 1.31
C VAL A 119 -6.60 0.07 0.47
N HIS A 120 -6.63 0.43 -0.80
CA HIS A 120 -5.46 0.42 -1.67
C HIS A 120 -5.36 1.68 -2.51
N THR A 121 -4.18 2.33 -2.50
CA THR A 121 -3.92 3.51 -3.34
C THR A 121 -3.06 3.12 -4.55
N PHE A 122 -3.56 3.48 -5.73
CA PHE A 122 -2.82 3.45 -6.99
C PHE A 122 -2.16 4.81 -7.23
N HIS A 123 -0.82 4.83 -7.22
CA HIS A 123 0.01 6.06 -7.34
C HIS A 123 0.37 6.45 -8.77
N GLY A 124 -0.31 5.91 -9.77
CA GLY A 124 -0.08 6.20 -11.18
C GLY A 124 -0.27 4.98 -12.08
N HIS A 125 0.15 5.10 -13.33
CA HIS A 125 -0.03 4.09 -14.36
C HIS A 125 0.92 2.89 -14.17
N THR A 126 0.57 1.97 -13.29
CA THR A 126 1.29 0.68 -13.16
C THR A 126 0.97 -0.29 -14.29
N LEU A 127 -0.01 0.05 -15.15
CA LEU A 127 -0.53 -0.84 -16.20
C LEU A 127 0.16 -0.66 -17.56
N HIS A 128 0.91 0.43 -17.78
CA HIS A 128 1.53 0.74 -19.05
C HIS A 128 3.05 0.88 -18.93
N GLY A 129 3.79 0.10 -19.70
CA GLY A 129 5.13 0.44 -20.15
C GLY A 129 6.33 -0.29 -19.53
N TYR A 130 6.22 -1.00 -18.40
CA TYR A 130 7.41 -1.60 -17.76
C TYR A 130 7.53 -3.12 -17.87
N PHE A 131 6.47 -3.82 -18.27
CA PHE A 131 6.48 -5.29 -18.33
C PHE A 131 5.88 -5.79 -19.64
N GLY A 132 6.43 -6.86 -20.20
CA GLY A 132 5.91 -7.50 -21.41
C GLY A 132 4.42 -7.90 -21.27
N ARG A 133 3.72 -8.09 -22.41
CA ARG A 133 2.26 -8.35 -22.47
C ARG A 133 1.76 -9.42 -21.51
N VAL A 134 2.54 -10.49 -21.28
CA VAL A 134 2.16 -11.61 -20.40
C VAL A 134 2.17 -11.18 -18.94
N VAL A 135 3.24 -10.48 -18.48
CA VAL A 135 3.35 -10.00 -17.10
C VAL A 135 2.28 -8.93 -16.80
N SER A 136 1.99 -8.07 -17.77
CA SER A 136 0.90 -7.10 -17.66
C SER A 136 -0.47 -7.79 -17.53
N GLY A 137 -0.72 -8.88 -18.25
CA GLY A 137 -1.95 -9.66 -18.16
C GLY A 137 -2.13 -10.31 -16.78
N LEU A 138 -1.09 -10.94 -16.26
CA LEU A 138 -1.10 -11.57 -14.94
C LEU A 138 -1.30 -10.53 -13.82
N SER A 139 -0.59 -9.40 -13.89
CA SER A 139 -0.75 -8.32 -12.94
C SER A 139 -2.19 -7.79 -12.89
N LYS A 140 -2.81 -7.59 -14.07
CA LYS A 140 -4.22 -7.18 -14.16
C LYS A 140 -5.17 -8.21 -13.55
N LEU A 141 -4.91 -9.50 -13.78
CA LEU A 141 -5.73 -10.58 -13.20
C LEU A 141 -5.62 -10.59 -11.68
N ILE A 142 -4.42 -10.48 -11.14
CA ILE A 142 -4.18 -10.40 -9.69
C ILE A 142 -4.92 -9.18 -9.10
N GLU A 143 -4.77 -8.01 -9.71
CA GLU A 143 -5.45 -6.80 -9.25
C GLU A 143 -6.97 -6.92 -9.30
N ARG A 144 -7.55 -7.54 -10.34
CA ARG A 144 -8.99 -7.80 -10.42
C ARG A 144 -9.49 -8.68 -9.28
N VAL A 145 -8.74 -9.72 -8.93
CA VAL A 145 -9.09 -10.62 -7.83
C VAL A 145 -9.00 -9.89 -6.50
N LEU A 146 -7.91 -9.15 -6.27
CA LEU A 146 -7.70 -8.42 -5.02
C LEU A 146 -8.69 -7.27 -4.83
N ALA A 147 -9.07 -6.58 -5.91
CA ALA A 147 -10.06 -5.50 -5.88
C ALA A 147 -11.43 -5.98 -5.36
N ARG A 148 -11.84 -7.22 -5.63
CA ARG A 148 -13.11 -7.78 -5.11
C ARG A 148 -13.16 -7.83 -3.59
N GLY A 149 -12.01 -8.00 -2.95
CA GLY A 149 -11.89 -8.04 -1.50
C GLY A 149 -11.38 -6.73 -0.88
N THR A 150 -11.23 -5.66 -1.66
CA THR A 150 -10.80 -4.34 -1.19
C THR A 150 -12.03 -3.47 -0.94
N THR A 151 -12.10 -2.79 0.20
CA THR A 151 -13.26 -1.97 0.57
C THR A 151 -13.29 -0.68 -0.25
N VAL A 152 -12.14 0.00 -0.36
CA VAL A 152 -11.98 1.27 -1.08
C VAL A 152 -10.70 1.22 -1.92
N LEU A 153 -10.81 1.64 -3.16
CA LEU A 153 -9.70 1.87 -4.08
C LEU A 153 -9.49 3.38 -4.22
N VAL A 154 -8.29 3.83 -3.96
CA VAL A 154 -7.92 5.25 -4.10
C VAL A 154 -7.11 5.41 -5.38
N ALA A 155 -7.52 6.33 -6.25
CA ALA A 155 -6.76 6.74 -7.42
C ALA A 155 -6.24 8.17 -7.21
N VAL A 156 -4.98 8.42 -7.60
CA VAL A 156 -4.36 9.75 -7.45
C VAL A 156 -4.80 10.75 -8.53
N GLY A 157 -5.67 10.34 -9.43
CA GLY A 157 -6.26 11.20 -10.48
C GLY A 157 -7.36 10.47 -11.23
N GLU A 158 -8.23 11.23 -11.89
CA GLU A 158 -9.37 10.66 -12.62
C GLU A 158 -8.93 9.75 -13.76
N GLN A 159 -7.89 10.14 -14.51
CA GLN A 159 -7.34 9.32 -15.59
C GLN A 159 -6.89 7.95 -15.06
N VAL A 160 -6.23 7.91 -13.89
CA VAL A 160 -5.81 6.65 -13.25
C VAL A 160 -7.01 5.79 -12.89
N ARG A 161 -8.06 6.38 -12.32
CA ARG A 161 -9.32 5.68 -12.03
C ARG A 161 -9.92 5.09 -13.30
N ASP A 162 -10.04 5.89 -14.36
CA ASP A 162 -10.68 5.49 -15.61
C ASP A 162 -9.93 4.36 -16.29
N ASP A 163 -8.61 4.41 -16.33
CA ASP A 163 -7.76 3.33 -16.85
C ASP A 163 -7.92 2.03 -16.07
N LEU A 164 -8.02 2.11 -14.74
CA LEU A 164 -8.23 0.94 -13.88
C LEU A 164 -9.63 0.34 -14.08
N VAL A 165 -10.66 1.17 -14.15
CA VAL A 165 -12.04 0.75 -14.44
C VAL A 165 -12.14 0.10 -15.82
N ASN A 166 -11.54 0.72 -16.84
CA ASN A 166 -11.46 0.16 -18.21
C ASN A 166 -10.70 -1.17 -18.22
N ALA A 167 -9.70 -1.33 -17.36
CA ALA A 167 -9.01 -2.61 -17.14
C ALA A 167 -9.82 -3.62 -16.33
N ARG A 168 -11.05 -3.30 -15.92
CA ARG A 168 -11.93 -4.12 -15.07
C ARG A 168 -11.30 -4.44 -13.70
N ILE A 169 -10.54 -3.52 -13.14
CA ILE A 169 -9.98 -3.60 -11.79
C ILE A 169 -10.92 -2.83 -10.87
N GLY A 170 -11.65 -3.53 -10.01
CA GLY A 170 -12.67 -2.94 -9.15
C GLY A 170 -13.94 -2.48 -9.90
N ARG A 171 -14.84 -1.84 -9.16
CA ARG A 171 -16.06 -1.23 -9.68
C ARG A 171 -15.98 0.30 -9.57
N PRO A 172 -16.67 1.07 -10.42
CA PRO A 172 -16.63 2.54 -10.37
C PRO A 172 -16.99 3.12 -8.99
N ASP A 173 -18.00 2.53 -8.31
CA ASP A 173 -18.47 2.95 -6.99
C ASP A 173 -17.48 2.66 -5.84
N GLN A 174 -16.44 1.88 -6.11
CA GLN A 174 -15.40 1.50 -5.16
C GLN A 174 -14.26 2.52 -5.12
N TYR A 175 -14.20 3.44 -6.11
CA TYR A 175 -13.12 4.39 -6.25
C TYR A 175 -13.39 5.73 -5.59
N ILE A 176 -12.35 6.24 -4.91
CA ILE A 176 -12.25 7.64 -4.50
C ILE A 176 -11.02 8.23 -5.17
N VAL A 177 -11.18 9.39 -5.81
CA VAL A 177 -10.06 10.13 -6.40
C VAL A 177 -9.52 11.12 -5.37
N ILE A 178 -8.26 10.94 -5.00
CA ILE A 178 -7.55 11.81 -4.04
C ILE A 178 -6.23 12.21 -4.69
N PRO A 179 -6.12 13.42 -5.27
CA PRO A 179 -4.86 13.91 -5.79
C PRO A 179 -3.79 13.96 -4.70
N PRO A 180 -2.51 13.66 -5.02
CA PRO A 180 -1.44 13.85 -4.06
C PRO A 180 -1.37 15.33 -3.70
N GLY A 181 -1.35 15.63 -2.39
CA GLY A 181 -1.05 16.98 -1.93
C GLY A 181 0.38 17.32 -2.35
N VAL A 182 0.54 18.39 -3.10
CA VAL A 182 1.85 18.98 -3.43
C VAL A 182 1.92 20.27 -2.63
N GLU A 183 2.85 20.36 -1.69
CA GLU A 183 3.31 21.63 -1.16
C GLU A 183 4.41 22.18 -2.04
#